data_f99f3e6026d983ef13a9b543ea0d9ccc
#
_entry.id   f99f3e6026d983ef13a9b543ea0d9ccc
#
_cell.length_a   1.000
_cell.length_b   1.000
_cell.length_c   1.000
_cell.angle_alpha   90.00
_cell.angle_beta   90.00
_cell.angle_gamma   90.00
#
_symmetry.space_group_name_H-M   'P 1'
#
loop_
_entity.id
_entity.type
_entity.pdbx_description
1 polymer ?
#
loop_
_entity_poly.entity_id
_entity_poly.type
_entity_poly.pdbx_seq_one_letter_code
_entity_poly.pdbx_strand_id
1 'polypeptide(L)'
;EFARTISKRTLVIFTTAYTEYALDSYEVDAIDYLIKPVEAERFQKAVEKAQSYHSLLLQEEKEAIETIVAAEDFFVKAERRYFKVNFSDILFVEGLKDYVILQLGEQRIITRMSLKAVFDLLPKDSFLRVNKSYIVNTAHIDSFDNNDIFIKSYEIAIGNSYRDDFFEGFVMKQQRW
;
A
#
# COMPACT_ATOMS: atom_id res chain seq x y z
N GLU A 1 -11.26 13.70 15.60
CA GLU A 1 -10.66 14.13 16.90
C GLU A 1 -10.29 12.93 17.78
N PHE A 2 -11.23 12.02 18.08
CA PHE A 2 -10.96 10.84 18.92
C PHE A 2 -9.78 9.99 18.43
N ALA A 3 -9.68 9.69 17.15
CA ALA A 3 -8.61 8.86 16.61
C ALA A 3 -7.19 9.48 16.75
N ARG A 4 -7.10 10.78 17.00
CA ARG A 4 -5.82 11.46 17.26
C ARG A 4 -5.37 11.34 18.72
N THR A 5 -6.25 10.92 19.62
CA THR A 5 -5.99 10.82 21.06
C THR A 5 -5.67 9.42 21.54
N ILE A 6 -5.93 8.41 20.72
CA ILE A 6 -5.67 7.01 21.05
C ILE A 6 -4.20 6.65 20.87
N SER A 7 -3.76 5.61 21.59
CA SER A 7 -2.38 5.11 21.50
C SER A 7 -2.01 4.74 20.07
N LYS A 8 -0.80 5.03 19.64
CA LYS A 8 -0.24 4.58 18.35
C LYS A 8 -0.24 3.05 18.17
N ARG A 9 -0.33 2.29 19.27
CA ARG A 9 -0.46 0.82 19.26
C ARG A 9 -1.90 0.35 19.00
N THR A 10 -2.89 1.23 19.07
CA THR A 10 -4.29 0.89 18.82
C THR A 10 -4.53 0.84 17.31
N LEU A 11 -5.01 -0.30 16.84
CA LEU A 11 -5.38 -0.49 15.44
C LEU A 11 -6.83 -0.03 15.24
N VAL A 12 -7.06 0.83 14.27
CA VAL A 12 -8.38 1.42 14.02
C VAL A 12 -8.85 1.04 12.63
N ILE A 13 -10.06 0.50 12.54
CA ILE A 13 -10.80 0.33 11.29
C ILE A 13 -12.00 1.24 11.37
N PHE A 14 -12.13 2.19 10.46
CA PHE A 14 -13.30 3.07 10.39
C PHE A 14 -14.43 2.41 9.62
N THR A 15 -15.68 2.66 10.07
CA THR A 15 -16.87 2.31 9.29
C THR A 15 -17.74 3.56 9.13
N THR A 16 -18.18 3.86 7.92
CA THR A 16 -19.00 5.04 7.62
C THR A 16 -20.01 4.79 6.52
N ALA A 17 -21.04 5.63 6.46
CA ALA A 17 -21.97 5.69 5.34
C ALA A 17 -21.53 6.72 4.25
N TYR A 18 -20.48 7.48 4.51
CA TYR A 18 -20.06 8.60 3.65
C TYR A 18 -18.73 8.29 2.96
N THR A 19 -18.72 8.32 1.64
CA THR A 19 -17.54 8.07 0.80
C THR A 19 -16.55 9.23 0.82
N GLU A 20 -17.03 10.44 0.98
CA GLU A 20 -16.22 11.67 0.97
C GLU A 20 -15.19 11.76 2.11
N TYR A 21 -15.43 11.08 3.24
CA TYR A 21 -14.49 11.02 4.37
C TYR A 21 -13.44 9.91 4.25
N ALA A 22 -13.49 9.10 3.21
CA ALA A 22 -12.47 8.08 2.97
C ALA A 22 -11.08 8.71 2.77
N LEU A 23 -11.01 9.87 2.12
CA LEU A 23 -9.77 10.60 1.90
C LEU A 23 -9.20 11.22 3.19
N ASP A 24 -10.06 11.70 4.10
CA ASP A 24 -9.64 12.28 5.38
C ASP A 24 -9.17 11.22 6.39
N SER A 25 -9.56 9.95 6.22
CA SER A 25 -9.16 8.86 7.10
C SER A 25 -7.65 8.53 7.01
N TYR A 26 -7.00 8.88 5.91
CA TYR A 26 -5.55 8.76 5.76
C TYR A 26 -4.74 9.69 6.68
N GLU A 27 -5.38 10.73 7.24
CA GLU A 27 -4.72 11.62 8.21
C GLU A 27 -4.62 11.02 9.63
N VAL A 28 -5.33 9.94 9.93
CA VAL A 28 -5.43 9.35 11.27
C VAL A 28 -4.87 7.93 11.38
N ASP A 29 -3.97 7.53 10.48
CA ASP A 29 -3.27 6.23 10.52
C ASP A 29 -4.21 5.01 10.73
N ALA A 30 -5.39 5.01 10.13
CA ALA A 30 -6.30 3.88 10.20
C ALA A 30 -5.74 2.67 9.43
N ILE A 31 -6.01 1.48 9.93
CA ILE A 31 -5.65 0.22 9.27
C ILE A 31 -6.48 0.04 8.00
N ASP A 32 -7.76 0.36 8.08
CA ASP A 32 -8.67 0.24 6.96
C ASP A 32 -9.92 1.13 7.16
N TYR A 33 -10.67 1.26 6.08
CA TYR A 33 -11.88 2.06 6.00
C TYR A 33 -12.98 1.29 5.27
N LEU A 34 -14.14 1.15 5.92
CA LEU A 34 -15.24 0.37 5.42
C LEU A 34 -16.47 1.26 5.19
N ILE A 35 -16.99 1.24 3.98
CA ILE A 35 -18.20 1.95 3.60
C ILE A 35 -19.41 1.08 3.90
N LYS A 36 -20.42 1.65 4.56
CA LYS A 36 -21.69 0.96 4.80
C LYS A 36 -22.59 0.99 3.56
N PRO A 37 -23.25 -0.14 3.19
CA PRO A 37 -23.30 -1.42 3.91
C PRO A 37 -21.99 -2.20 3.78
N VAL A 38 -21.47 -2.73 4.90
CA VAL A 38 -20.19 -3.47 4.92
C VAL A 38 -20.44 -4.91 4.53
N GLU A 39 -19.86 -5.32 3.41
CA GLU A 39 -19.90 -6.71 2.96
C GLU A 39 -18.97 -7.59 3.83
N ALA A 40 -19.39 -8.85 4.06
CA ALA A 40 -18.65 -9.77 4.92
C ALA A 40 -17.21 -10.00 4.44
N GLU A 41 -17.01 -10.17 3.13
CA GLU A 41 -15.70 -10.38 2.53
C GLU A 41 -14.79 -9.15 2.75
N ARG A 42 -15.32 -7.94 2.54
CA ARG A 42 -14.58 -6.70 2.75
C ARG A 42 -14.21 -6.49 4.21
N PHE A 43 -15.12 -6.82 5.14
CA PHE A 43 -14.85 -6.81 6.58
C PHE A 43 -13.75 -7.80 6.95
N GLN A 44 -13.80 -9.02 6.43
CA GLN A 44 -12.80 -10.05 6.68
C GLN A 44 -11.41 -9.60 6.23
N LYS A 45 -11.29 -9.02 5.04
CA LYS A 45 -10.01 -8.46 4.53
C LYS A 45 -9.43 -7.39 5.47
N ALA A 46 -10.29 -6.50 5.99
CA ALA A 46 -9.87 -5.47 6.94
C ALA A 46 -9.37 -6.05 8.27
N VAL A 47 -10.04 -7.09 8.77
CA VAL A 47 -9.63 -7.80 9.99
C VAL A 47 -8.32 -8.55 9.79
N GLU A 48 -8.16 -9.27 8.69
CA GLU A 48 -6.92 -9.97 8.35
C GLU A 48 -5.73 -9.00 8.25
N LYS A 49 -5.95 -7.83 7.65
CA LYS A 49 -4.96 -6.75 7.60
C LYS A 49 -4.58 -6.26 9.01
N ALA A 50 -5.57 -6.04 9.88
CA ALA A 50 -5.33 -5.64 11.26
C ALA A 50 -4.59 -6.71 12.08
N GLN A 51 -4.93 -7.98 11.89
CA GLN A 51 -4.26 -9.10 12.55
C GLN A 51 -2.80 -9.23 12.10
N SER A 52 -2.54 -9.12 10.81
CA SER A 52 -1.18 -9.15 10.27
C SER A 52 -0.33 -8.03 10.87
N TYR A 53 -0.89 -6.81 10.94
CA TYR A 53 -0.20 -5.69 11.55
C TYR A 53 0.04 -5.89 13.06
N HIS A 54 -0.95 -6.39 13.78
CA HIS A 54 -0.83 -6.68 15.22
C HIS A 54 0.28 -7.71 15.50
N SER A 55 0.36 -8.75 14.69
CA SER A 55 1.41 -9.77 14.81
C SER A 55 2.80 -9.17 14.64
N LEU A 56 2.95 -8.19 13.75
CA LEU A 56 4.20 -7.46 13.55
C LEU A 56 4.55 -6.58 14.74
N LEU A 57 3.59 -5.85 15.30
CA LEU A 57 3.81 -5.03 16.50
C LEU A 57 4.33 -5.85 17.68
N LEU A 58 3.89 -7.10 17.82
CA LEU A 58 4.36 -8.02 18.86
C LEU A 58 5.79 -8.55 18.61
N GLN A 59 6.28 -8.51 17.38
CA GLN A 59 7.63 -8.97 17.01
C GLN A 59 8.68 -7.87 17.07
N GLU A 60 8.30 -6.63 17.32
CA GLU A 60 9.08 -5.39 17.07
C GLU A 60 10.29 -5.12 17.96
N GLU A 61 10.59 -5.91 18.97
CA GLU A 61 11.57 -5.44 19.95
C GLU A 61 13.06 -5.52 19.55
N LYS A 62 13.48 -6.02 18.38
CA LYS A 62 14.92 -6.28 18.18
C LYS A 62 15.61 -6.06 16.83
N GLU A 63 15.05 -5.64 15.70
CA GLU A 63 15.86 -5.72 14.47
C GLU A 63 15.86 -4.49 13.54
N ALA A 64 17.09 -4.04 13.24
CA ALA A 64 17.37 -3.06 12.20
C ALA A 64 17.01 -3.64 10.79
N ILE A 65 16.50 -2.77 9.92
CA ILE A 65 16.18 -3.14 8.54
C ILE A 65 17.45 -3.15 7.71
N GLU A 66 17.81 -4.31 7.20
CA GLU A 66 18.83 -4.43 6.17
C GLU A 66 18.14 -4.75 4.84
N THR A 67 18.36 -3.90 3.84
CA THR A 67 17.88 -4.10 2.47
C THR A 67 19.08 -4.14 1.55
N ILE A 68 19.21 -5.21 0.76
CA ILE A 68 20.26 -5.37 -0.26
C ILE A 68 19.56 -5.26 -1.61
N VAL A 69 19.96 -4.27 -2.42
CA VAL A 69 19.35 -3.99 -3.72
C VAL A 69 20.28 -4.48 -4.83
N ALA A 70 19.73 -5.22 -5.78
CA ALA A 70 20.36 -5.60 -7.04
C ALA A 70 19.61 -4.95 -8.23
N ALA A 71 20.06 -5.15 -9.46
CA ALA A 71 19.52 -4.45 -10.63
C ALA A 71 18.02 -4.75 -10.92
N GLU A 72 17.56 -5.98 -10.62
CA GLU A 72 16.20 -6.44 -10.96
C GLU A 72 15.42 -6.93 -9.73
N ASP A 73 16.07 -7.02 -8.58
CA ASP A 73 15.50 -7.55 -7.36
C ASP A 73 16.11 -6.89 -6.12
N PHE A 74 15.49 -7.13 -4.99
CA PHE A 74 16.01 -6.72 -3.69
C PHE A 74 15.63 -7.73 -2.62
N PHE A 75 16.40 -7.73 -1.53
CA PHE A 75 16.09 -8.56 -0.38
C PHE A 75 15.43 -7.70 0.69
N VAL A 76 14.26 -8.14 1.15
CA VAL A 76 13.56 -7.53 2.28
C VAL A 76 13.54 -8.47 3.46
N LYS A 77 13.79 -7.93 4.64
CA LYS A 77 13.67 -8.68 5.88
C LYS A 77 12.22 -8.68 6.34
N ALA A 78 11.62 -9.85 6.45
CA ALA A 78 10.31 -10.06 7.00
C ALA A 78 10.31 -11.38 7.78
N GLU A 79 9.58 -11.48 8.91
CA GLU A 79 9.45 -12.69 9.70
C GLU A 79 10.80 -13.37 10.06
N ARG A 80 11.83 -12.58 10.39
CA ARG A 80 13.20 -13.04 10.67
C ARG A 80 13.92 -13.72 9.50
N ARG A 81 13.42 -13.56 8.27
CA ARG A 81 14.00 -14.10 7.04
C ARG A 81 14.22 -12.99 6.03
N TYR A 82 15.09 -13.25 5.07
CA TYR A 82 15.24 -12.40 3.91
C TYR A 82 14.49 -13.03 2.74
N PHE A 83 13.58 -12.25 2.17
CA PHE A 83 12.84 -12.62 0.97
C PHE A 83 13.44 -11.92 -0.20
N LYS A 84 13.81 -12.68 -1.23
CA LYS A 84 14.16 -12.13 -2.53
C LYS A 84 12.88 -11.73 -3.25
N VAL A 85 12.80 -10.47 -3.65
CA VAL A 85 11.64 -9.90 -4.33
C VAL A 85 12.08 -9.34 -5.66
N ASN A 86 11.55 -9.86 -6.77
CA ASN A 86 11.74 -9.29 -8.08
C ASN A 86 10.80 -8.11 -8.26
N PHE A 87 11.28 -7.02 -8.86
CA PHE A 87 10.44 -5.85 -9.09
C PHE A 87 9.23 -6.17 -9.99
N SER A 88 9.41 -7.05 -10.99
CA SER A 88 8.33 -7.48 -11.88
C SER A 88 7.19 -8.20 -11.18
N ASP A 89 7.44 -8.84 -10.04
CA ASP A 89 6.42 -9.62 -9.32
C ASP A 89 5.55 -8.74 -8.42
N ILE A 90 5.99 -7.51 -8.13
CA ILE A 90 5.26 -6.58 -7.29
C ILE A 90 4.10 -6.00 -8.08
N LEU A 91 2.87 -6.22 -7.63
CA LEU A 91 1.67 -5.59 -8.16
C LEU A 91 1.54 -4.14 -7.69
N PHE A 92 1.67 -3.95 -6.39
CA PHE A 92 1.67 -2.65 -5.74
C PHE A 92 2.31 -2.72 -4.35
N VAL A 93 2.61 -1.57 -3.79
CA VAL A 93 3.08 -1.41 -2.42
C VAL A 93 2.07 -0.58 -1.65
N GLU A 94 1.66 -1.06 -0.50
CA GLU A 94 0.78 -0.35 0.43
C GLU A 94 1.55 0.11 1.66
N GLY A 95 1.49 1.39 1.98
CA GLY A 95 2.05 1.96 3.21
C GLY A 95 1.10 1.75 4.39
N LEU A 96 1.64 1.29 5.50
CA LEU A 96 0.90 1.01 6.71
C LEU A 96 1.71 1.45 7.93
N LYS A 97 1.58 2.71 8.33
CA LYS A 97 2.37 3.34 9.41
C LYS A 97 3.88 3.19 9.16
N ASP A 98 4.58 2.46 10.03
CA ASP A 98 6.02 2.20 9.95
C ASP A 98 6.37 0.99 9.07
N TYR A 99 5.38 0.39 8.42
CA TYR A 99 5.53 -0.79 7.57
C TYR A 99 5.05 -0.53 6.15
N VAL A 100 5.47 -1.38 5.26
CA VAL A 100 4.89 -1.51 3.93
C VAL A 100 4.50 -2.95 3.66
N ILE A 101 3.45 -3.11 2.88
CA ILE A 101 3.01 -4.39 2.34
C ILE A 101 3.40 -4.42 0.87
N LEU A 102 4.25 -5.36 0.49
CA LEU A 102 4.54 -5.68 -0.91
C LEU A 102 3.54 -6.74 -1.36
N GLN A 103 2.65 -6.41 -2.27
CA GLN A 103 1.68 -7.33 -2.82
C GLN A 103 2.27 -8.03 -4.05
N LEU A 104 2.47 -9.35 -3.99
CA LEU A 104 3.08 -10.20 -5.01
C LEU A 104 2.06 -11.26 -5.44
N GLY A 105 1.18 -10.93 -6.38
CA GLY A 105 0.05 -11.82 -6.70
C GLY A 105 -0.83 -12.08 -5.47
N GLU A 106 -0.90 -13.32 -5.03
CA GLU A 106 -1.63 -13.71 -3.80
C GLU A 106 -0.76 -13.61 -2.53
N GLN A 107 0.57 -13.55 -2.70
CA GLN A 107 1.50 -13.45 -1.59
C GLN A 107 1.65 -11.99 -1.13
N ARG A 108 1.77 -11.81 0.18
CA ARG A 108 2.03 -10.52 0.82
C ARG A 108 3.30 -10.62 1.64
N ILE A 109 4.20 -9.67 1.45
CA ILE A 109 5.40 -9.53 2.29
C ILE A 109 5.26 -8.22 3.04
N ILE A 110 5.32 -8.29 4.37
CA ILE A 110 5.22 -7.13 5.22
C ILE A 110 6.60 -6.85 5.82
N THR A 111 7.11 -5.66 5.58
CA THR A 111 8.44 -5.26 6.05
C THR A 111 8.41 -3.88 6.70
N ARG A 112 9.30 -3.66 7.65
CA ARG A 112 9.42 -2.39 8.35
C ARG A 112 10.23 -1.40 7.52
N MET A 113 9.54 -0.68 6.66
CA MET A 113 10.11 0.39 5.84
C MET A 113 9.08 1.49 5.68
N SER A 114 9.51 2.73 5.50
CA SER A 114 8.59 3.77 5.06
C SER A 114 8.25 3.61 3.58
N LEU A 115 7.04 4.02 3.19
CA LEU A 115 6.62 4.00 1.78
C LEU A 115 7.59 4.80 0.90
N LYS A 116 8.14 5.92 1.43
CA LYS A 116 9.14 6.71 0.73
C LYS A 116 10.42 5.91 0.49
N ALA A 117 10.94 5.23 1.52
CA ALA A 117 12.15 4.43 1.38
C ALA A 117 12.00 3.32 0.34
N VAL A 118 10.86 2.62 0.33
CA VAL A 118 10.57 1.63 -0.72
C VAL A 118 10.46 2.30 -2.08
N PHE A 119 9.74 3.42 -2.18
CA PHE A 119 9.62 4.13 -3.45
C PHE A 119 10.99 4.54 -4.01
N ASP A 120 11.93 4.96 -3.17
CA ASP A 120 13.27 5.34 -3.60
C ASP A 120 14.09 4.16 -4.15
N LEU A 121 13.79 2.92 -3.73
CA LEU A 121 14.42 1.69 -4.22
C LEU A 121 13.81 1.18 -5.53
N LEU A 122 12.54 1.45 -5.77
CA LEU A 122 11.81 0.91 -6.93
C LEU A 122 12.17 1.67 -8.23
N PRO A 123 12.24 0.96 -9.37
CA PRO A 123 12.45 1.56 -10.69
C PRO A 123 11.36 2.60 -11.03
N LYS A 124 11.76 3.84 -11.23
CA LYS A 124 10.84 4.97 -11.47
C LYS A 124 10.09 4.88 -12.80
N ASP A 125 10.59 4.10 -13.74
CA ASP A 125 9.95 3.90 -15.04
C ASP A 125 8.76 2.93 -14.96
N SER A 126 8.75 2.06 -13.94
CA SER A 126 7.75 1.01 -13.76
C SER A 126 6.83 1.23 -12.55
N PHE A 127 7.21 2.11 -11.63
CA PHE A 127 6.45 2.33 -10.40
C PHE A 127 6.04 3.79 -10.25
N LEU A 128 4.75 3.99 -9.99
CA LEU A 128 4.17 5.30 -9.75
C LEU A 128 3.53 5.37 -8.36
N ARG A 129 3.79 6.46 -7.66
CA ARG A 129 3.07 6.76 -6.44
C ARG A 129 1.75 7.42 -6.79
N VAL A 130 0.63 6.79 -6.43
CA VAL A 130 -0.71 7.21 -6.83
C VAL A 130 -1.53 7.86 -5.72
N ASN A 131 -1.07 7.71 -4.47
CA ASN A 131 -1.62 8.45 -3.33
C ASN A 131 -0.65 8.41 -2.14
N LYS A 132 -1.07 8.89 -0.96
CA LYS A 132 -0.23 8.92 0.24
C LYS A 132 0.19 7.53 0.70
N SER A 133 -0.60 6.49 0.41
CA SER A 133 -0.44 5.13 0.92
C SER A 133 -0.10 4.09 -0.13
N TYR A 134 -0.20 4.39 -1.42
CA TYR A 134 0.00 3.40 -2.48
C TYR A 134 1.01 3.82 -3.54
N ILE A 135 1.82 2.82 -3.94
CA ILE A 135 2.68 2.83 -5.13
C ILE A 135 2.24 1.66 -5.99
N VAL A 136 1.96 1.87 -7.27
CA VAL A 136 1.53 0.84 -8.21
C VAL A 136 2.62 0.51 -9.22
N ASN A 137 2.69 -0.75 -9.63
CA ASN A 137 3.48 -1.16 -10.77
C ASN A 137 2.65 -0.98 -12.04
N THR A 138 3.10 -0.13 -12.93
CA THR A 138 2.36 0.23 -14.16
C THR A 138 2.19 -0.95 -15.11
N ALA A 139 3.07 -1.95 -15.05
CA ALA A 139 2.98 -3.16 -15.87
C ALA A 139 1.81 -4.08 -15.48
N HIS A 140 1.25 -3.91 -14.27
CA HIS A 140 0.15 -4.72 -13.76
C HIS A 140 -1.19 -3.99 -13.72
N ILE A 141 -1.28 -2.78 -14.27
CA ILE A 141 -2.54 -2.05 -14.36
C ILE A 141 -3.42 -2.72 -15.43
N ASP A 142 -4.55 -3.28 -15.01
CA ASP A 142 -5.54 -3.88 -15.91
C ASP A 142 -6.43 -2.81 -16.56
N SER A 143 -6.84 -1.82 -15.76
CA SER A 143 -7.64 -0.68 -16.20
C SER A 143 -7.57 0.46 -15.20
N PHE A 144 -8.02 1.63 -15.59
CA PHE A 144 -8.12 2.80 -14.71
C PHE A 144 -9.21 3.73 -15.22
N ASP A 145 -9.72 4.56 -14.33
CA ASP A 145 -10.59 5.68 -14.65
C ASP A 145 -10.04 6.99 -14.05
N ASN A 146 -10.88 8.01 -13.92
CA ASN A 146 -10.45 9.30 -13.38
C ASN A 146 -10.11 9.28 -11.89
N ASN A 147 -10.58 8.26 -11.16
CA ASN A 147 -10.48 8.20 -9.70
C ASN A 147 -9.68 7.00 -9.21
N ASP A 148 -9.73 5.88 -9.94
CA ASP A 148 -9.27 4.59 -9.45
C ASP A 148 -8.44 3.84 -10.49
N ILE A 149 -7.54 3.00 -9.99
CA ILE A 149 -6.71 2.08 -10.75
C ILE A 149 -7.09 0.66 -10.33
N PHE A 150 -7.30 -0.22 -11.32
CA PHE A 150 -7.65 -1.60 -11.10
C PHE A 150 -6.47 -2.50 -11.44
N ILE A 151 -6.08 -3.32 -10.46
CA ILE A 151 -5.02 -4.34 -10.57
C ILE A 151 -5.59 -5.64 -10.05
N LYS A 152 -5.91 -6.60 -10.91
CA LYS A 152 -6.63 -7.85 -10.57
C LYS A 152 -7.94 -7.55 -9.81
N SER A 153 -8.07 -8.03 -8.58
CA SER A 153 -9.23 -7.77 -7.72
C SER A 153 -9.06 -6.55 -6.81
N TYR A 154 -8.02 -5.75 -7.00
CA TYR A 154 -7.72 -4.59 -6.18
C TYR A 154 -8.14 -3.31 -6.90
N GLU A 155 -8.79 -2.43 -6.16
CA GLU A 155 -9.18 -1.09 -6.55
C GLU A 155 -8.39 -0.10 -5.70
N ILE A 156 -7.60 0.78 -6.33
CA ILE A 156 -6.67 1.69 -5.68
C ILE A 156 -7.00 3.11 -6.12
N ALA A 157 -7.44 3.93 -5.19
CA ALA A 157 -7.81 5.31 -5.46
C ALA A 157 -6.61 6.18 -5.84
N ILE A 158 -6.79 7.04 -6.85
CA ILE A 158 -5.82 8.06 -7.24
C ILE A 158 -6.06 9.30 -6.39
N GLY A 159 -5.07 9.67 -5.58
CA GLY A 159 -5.13 10.88 -4.77
C GLY A 159 -5.10 12.15 -5.63
N ASN A 160 -5.88 13.16 -5.26
CA ASN A 160 -6.00 14.40 -6.06
C ASN A 160 -4.65 15.03 -6.40
N SER A 161 -3.70 15.07 -5.47
CA SER A 161 -2.36 15.63 -5.67
C SER A 161 -1.41 14.75 -6.51
N TYR A 162 -1.82 13.53 -6.86
CA TYR A 162 -1.04 12.57 -7.66
C TYR A 162 -1.65 12.32 -9.04
N ARG A 163 -2.80 12.93 -9.30
CA ARG A 163 -3.56 12.68 -10.53
C ARG A 163 -2.82 13.15 -11.77
N ASP A 164 -2.31 14.37 -11.75
CA ASP A 164 -1.58 14.93 -12.87
C ASP A 164 -0.31 14.12 -13.17
N ASP A 165 0.45 13.75 -12.13
CA ASP A 165 1.62 12.90 -12.26
C ASP A 165 1.29 11.52 -12.85
N PHE A 166 0.15 10.92 -12.48
CA PHE A 166 -0.31 9.66 -13.03
C PHE A 166 -0.67 9.79 -14.52
N PHE A 167 -1.50 10.77 -14.87
CA PHE A 167 -1.94 10.93 -16.26
C PHE A 167 -0.80 11.35 -17.18
N GLU A 168 0.08 12.26 -16.77
CA GLU A 168 1.24 12.67 -17.55
C GLU A 168 2.32 11.57 -17.60
N GLY A 169 2.62 10.97 -16.45
CA GLY A 169 3.70 9.99 -16.32
C GLY A 169 3.38 8.62 -16.92
N PHE A 170 2.12 8.20 -16.95
CA PHE A 170 1.70 6.91 -17.43
C PHE A 170 0.92 6.99 -18.73
N VAL A 171 -0.19 7.74 -18.77
CA VAL A 171 -1.12 7.73 -19.91
C VAL A 171 -0.52 8.38 -21.15
N MET A 172 0.11 9.56 -21.00
CA MET A 172 0.72 10.27 -22.15
C MET A 172 1.96 9.57 -22.70
N LYS A 173 2.69 8.81 -21.88
CA LYS A 173 3.83 8.00 -22.37
C LYS A 173 3.38 6.83 -23.24
N GLN A 174 2.21 6.25 -22.98
CA GLN A 174 1.67 5.14 -23.77
C GLN A 174 1.01 5.57 -25.09
N GLN A 175 0.62 6.84 -25.23
CA GLN A 175 0.00 7.36 -26.46
C GLN A 175 1.03 7.75 -27.56
N ARG A 176 2.33 7.50 -27.36
CA ARG A 176 3.38 7.75 -28.37
C ARG A 176 3.64 6.51 -29.24
N TRP A 177 2.56 5.94 -29.82
CA TRP A 177 2.60 4.94 -30.89
C TRP A 177 1.95 5.49 -32.13
#